data_b198b69aa76021a2a8c1b0fed462d632
#
_entry.id   b198b69aa76021a2a8c1b0fed462d632
#
_cell.length_a   1.000
_cell.length_b   1.000
_cell.length_c   1.000
_cell.angle_alpha   90.00
_cell.angle_beta   90.00
_cell.angle_gamma   90.00
#
_symmetry.space_group_name_H-M   'P 1'
#
loop_
_entity.id
_entity.type
_entity.pdbx_description
1 polymer ?
#
loop_
_entity_poly.entity_id
_entity_poly.type
_entity_poly.pdbx_seq_one_letter_code
_entity_poly.pdbx_strand_id
1 'polypeptide(L)'
;LHTAYRRQRQMCIRDRFCHGLKLGGLLSELVIPPSSGTGTDADADDDVVIVFGVGLNLALGACRLPTPQSTSLQLHVSGLPSFGEMRDAVAERQVEGFRERLVKFIADPKGQAESLREEVKAVCWARGRQVEAHFTDGTTLTGEAIGLNEDASLILRTQDGTDHTVRTADVGVL
;
A
#
# COMPACT_ATOMS: atom_id res chain seq x y z
N LEU A 1 -11.31 -25.54 -15.08
CA LEU A 1 -10.82 -24.15 -15.04
C LEU A 1 -11.11 -23.59 -13.66
N HIS A 2 -10.19 -23.83 -12.70
CA HIS A 2 -10.27 -23.27 -11.35
C HIS A 2 -9.63 -21.90 -11.36
N THR A 3 -10.43 -20.85 -11.42
CA THR A 3 -10.01 -19.49 -11.10
C THR A 3 -9.89 -19.42 -9.57
N ALA A 4 -8.68 -19.67 -9.07
CA ALA A 4 -8.36 -19.36 -7.69
C ALA A 4 -8.43 -17.83 -7.54
N TYR A 5 -9.50 -17.35 -6.95
CA TYR A 5 -9.57 -16.01 -6.39
C TYR A 5 -8.46 -15.92 -5.33
N ARG A 6 -7.29 -15.41 -5.72
CA ARG A 6 -6.29 -14.96 -4.74
C ARG A 6 -6.97 -13.84 -3.97
N ARG A 7 -7.36 -14.11 -2.72
CA ARG A 7 -7.70 -13.08 -1.75
C ARG A 7 -6.51 -12.13 -1.71
N GLN A 8 -6.68 -10.94 -2.27
CA GLN A 8 -5.69 -9.88 -2.21
C GLN A 8 -5.47 -9.56 -0.74
N ARG A 9 -4.27 -9.87 -0.25
CA ARG A 9 -3.86 -9.61 1.13
C ARG A 9 -3.79 -8.10 1.31
N GLN A 10 -4.65 -7.57 2.16
CA GLN A 10 -4.77 -6.16 2.43
C GLN A 10 -3.83 -5.81 3.59
N MET A 11 -2.70 -5.19 3.30
CA MET A 11 -1.89 -4.55 4.34
C MET A 11 -2.38 -3.11 4.52
N CYS A 12 -2.71 -2.71 5.76
CA CYS A 12 -3.17 -1.35 6.10
C CYS A 12 -2.31 -0.23 5.50
N ILE A 13 -1.00 -0.43 5.39
CA ILE A 13 -0.09 0.55 4.78
C ILE A 13 -0.26 0.70 3.27
N ARG A 14 -0.87 -0.27 2.60
CA ARG A 14 -1.19 -0.23 1.15
C ARG A 14 -2.59 0.28 0.86
N ASP A 15 -3.45 0.31 1.85
CA ASP A 15 -4.82 0.76 1.70
C ASP A 15 -4.92 2.28 1.78
N ARG A 16 -5.86 2.83 1.03
CA ARG A 16 -6.21 4.25 1.06
C ARG A 16 -7.60 4.39 1.63
N PHE A 17 -7.72 5.21 2.65
CA PHE A 17 -8.96 5.42 3.37
C PHE A 17 -9.51 6.82 3.14
N CYS A 18 -10.83 6.92 3.13
CA CYS A 18 -11.57 8.17 3.14
C CYS A 18 -12.68 8.03 4.19
N HIS A 19 -12.68 8.88 5.20
CA HIS A 19 -13.63 8.84 6.33
C HIS A 19 -13.73 7.44 6.99
N GLY A 20 -12.61 6.74 7.11
CA GLY A 20 -12.57 5.42 7.75
C GLY A 20 -12.99 4.25 6.87
N LEU A 21 -13.41 4.51 5.63
CA LEU A 21 -13.76 3.49 4.66
C LEU A 21 -12.69 3.37 3.57
N LYS A 22 -12.47 2.18 3.06
CA LYS A 22 -11.46 1.90 2.05
C LYS A 22 -11.83 2.51 0.71
N LEU A 23 -11.05 3.49 0.27
CA LEU A 23 -11.15 4.14 -1.04
C LEU A 23 -10.43 3.37 -2.13
N GLY A 24 -9.38 2.62 -1.78
CA GLY A 24 -8.58 1.87 -2.73
C GLY A 24 -7.36 1.23 -2.11
N GLY A 25 -6.43 0.81 -2.94
CA GLY A 25 -5.21 0.16 -2.47
C GLY A 25 -4.05 0.25 -3.45
N LEU A 26 -2.87 -0.08 -2.96
CA LEU A 26 -1.62 -0.15 -3.70
C LEU A 26 -1.15 -1.59 -3.78
N LEU A 27 -0.56 -1.95 -4.90
CA LEU A 27 0.15 -3.21 -5.10
C LEU A 27 1.53 -2.90 -5.69
N SER A 28 2.56 -3.56 -5.20
CA SER A 28 3.88 -3.54 -5.80
C SER A 28 4.38 -4.96 -6.04
N GLU A 29 5.01 -5.18 -7.17
CA GLU A 29 5.58 -6.44 -7.56
C GLU A 29 7.01 -6.23 -8.04
N LEU A 30 7.93 -7.05 -7.51
CA LEU A 30 9.31 -7.13 -7.96
C LEU A 30 9.38 -8.12 -9.12
N VAL A 31 9.81 -7.67 -10.27
CA VAL A 31 10.03 -8.49 -11.45
C VAL A 31 11.53 -8.58 -11.70
N ILE A 32 12.08 -9.78 -11.61
CA ILE A 32 13.46 -10.06 -12.00
C ILE A 32 13.39 -10.57 -13.44
N PRO A 33 13.91 -9.81 -14.44
CA PRO A 33 13.93 -10.28 -15.80
C PRO A 33 14.73 -11.59 -15.88
N PRO A 34 14.34 -12.56 -16.72
CA PRO A 34 15.18 -13.72 -16.95
C PRO A 34 16.52 -13.23 -17.51
N SER A 35 17.62 -13.53 -16.82
CA SER A 35 18.97 -13.24 -17.32
C SER A 35 19.10 -13.84 -18.72
N SER A 36 19.31 -13.00 -19.72
CA SER A 36 19.58 -13.43 -21.09
C SER A 36 20.99 -14.05 -21.08
N GLY A 37 21.04 -15.31 -20.66
CA GLY A 37 22.28 -16.08 -20.53
C GLY A 37 22.93 -16.40 -21.86
N THR A 38 23.76 -15.48 -22.39
CA THR A 38 24.84 -15.75 -23.34
C THR A 38 25.89 -14.63 -23.24
N GLY A 39 26.46 -14.41 -22.06
CA GLY A 39 27.55 -13.46 -21.89
C GLY A 39 28.33 -13.77 -20.63
N THR A 40 29.63 -14.03 -20.78
CA THR A 40 30.60 -14.25 -19.70
C THR A 40 31.07 -12.94 -19.04
N ASP A 41 30.24 -11.89 -19.10
CA ASP A 41 30.58 -10.61 -18.48
C ASP A 41 29.94 -10.51 -17.11
N ALA A 42 30.78 -10.52 -16.09
CA ALA A 42 30.44 -10.43 -14.66
C ALA A 42 29.89 -9.05 -14.24
N ASP A 43 29.60 -8.18 -15.20
CA ASP A 43 29.07 -6.81 -15.03
C ASP A 43 27.63 -6.67 -15.60
N ALA A 44 26.87 -7.77 -15.76
CA ALA A 44 25.47 -7.66 -16.05
C ALA A 44 24.79 -7.07 -14.81
N ASP A 45 24.57 -5.76 -14.84
CA ASP A 45 23.69 -5.04 -13.92
C ASP A 45 22.33 -5.74 -13.98
N ASP A 46 22.01 -6.54 -12.94
CA ASP A 46 20.71 -7.23 -12.84
C ASP A 46 19.64 -6.14 -12.68
N ASP A 47 19.13 -5.67 -13.80
CA ASP A 47 18.06 -4.67 -13.84
C ASP A 47 16.86 -5.20 -13.04
N VAL A 48 16.62 -4.57 -11.91
CA VAL A 48 15.47 -4.86 -11.05
C VAL A 48 14.32 -3.97 -11.47
N VAL A 49 13.21 -4.59 -11.88
CA VAL A 49 11.99 -3.87 -12.25
C VAL A 49 10.96 -3.97 -11.13
N ILE A 50 10.46 -2.82 -10.69
CA ILE A 50 9.35 -2.75 -9.73
C ILE A 50 8.11 -2.22 -10.44
N VAL A 51 7.04 -3.03 -10.44
CA VAL A 51 5.74 -2.63 -10.97
C VAL A 51 4.85 -2.16 -9.84
N PHE A 52 4.30 -0.94 -9.96
CA PHE A 52 3.34 -0.39 -9.01
C PHE A 52 1.95 -0.34 -9.63
N GLY A 53 0.97 -0.96 -8.97
CA GLY A 53 -0.44 -0.85 -9.28
C GLY A 53 -1.16 0.02 -8.25
N VAL A 54 -2.02 0.92 -8.73
CA VAL A 54 -2.88 1.76 -7.88
C VAL A 54 -4.32 1.57 -8.29
N GLY A 55 -5.16 1.12 -7.35
CA GLY A 55 -6.60 0.98 -7.56
C GLY A 55 -7.35 1.96 -6.66
N LEU A 56 -8.15 2.87 -7.23
CA LEU A 56 -8.98 3.81 -6.49
C LEU A 56 -10.43 3.77 -6.96
N ASN A 57 -11.36 3.74 -6.03
CA ASN A 57 -12.80 3.86 -6.29
C ASN A 57 -13.15 5.35 -6.49
N LEU A 58 -13.08 5.85 -7.71
CA LEU A 58 -13.35 7.27 -8.00
C LEU A 58 -14.85 7.53 -8.18
N ALA A 59 -15.52 6.74 -9.01
CA ALA A 59 -16.89 6.98 -9.47
C ALA A 59 -17.82 5.76 -9.33
N LEU A 60 -17.66 4.98 -8.25
CA LEU A 60 -18.55 3.85 -7.95
C LEU A 60 -19.73 4.31 -7.08
N GLY A 61 -20.95 4.03 -7.52
CA GLY A 61 -22.15 4.19 -6.66
C GLY A 61 -22.13 3.21 -5.49
N ALA A 62 -22.83 3.53 -4.42
CA ALA A 62 -22.82 2.73 -3.18
C ALA A 62 -23.19 1.25 -3.39
N CYS A 63 -24.14 0.96 -4.28
CA CYS A 63 -24.57 -0.42 -4.59
C CYS A 63 -23.54 -1.23 -5.43
N ARG A 64 -22.47 -0.60 -5.91
CA ARG A 64 -21.41 -1.22 -6.73
C ARG A 64 -20.10 -1.35 -5.99
N LEU A 65 -20.06 -0.96 -4.73
CA LEU A 65 -18.86 -1.11 -3.90
C LEU A 65 -18.58 -2.59 -3.59
N PRO A 66 -17.30 -3.00 -3.56
CA PRO A 66 -16.93 -4.41 -3.40
C PRO A 66 -17.22 -4.97 -2.00
N THR A 67 -17.22 -4.13 -0.98
CA THR A 67 -17.50 -4.52 0.42
C THR A 67 -18.21 -3.38 1.17
N PRO A 68 -18.91 -3.66 2.28
CA PRO A 68 -19.52 -2.63 3.14
C PRO A 68 -18.49 -1.65 3.73
N GLN A 69 -17.23 -2.06 3.87
CA GLN A 69 -16.13 -1.24 4.39
C GLN A 69 -15.45 -0.41 3.28
N SER A 70 -15.92 -0.51 2.04
CA SER A 70 -15.41 0.26 0.91
C SER A 70 -16.16 1.56 0.72
N THR A 71 -15.51 2.52 0.07
CA THR A 71 -16.13 3.77 -0.36
C THR A 71 -15.63 4.20 -1.74
N SER A 72 -16.19 5.28 -2.27
CA SER A 72 -15.81 5.91 -3.53
C SER A 72 -15.73 7.42 -3.35
N LEU A 73 -14.84 8.08 -4.09
CA LEU A 73 -14.65 9.53 -3.99
C LEU A 73 -15.96 10.31 -4.24
N GLN A 74 -16.74 9.90 -5.23
CA GLN A 74 -18.03 10.56 -5.55
C GLN A 74 -19.08 10.50 -4.44
N LEU A 75 -18.93 9.65 -3.43
CA LEU A 75 -19.83 9.59 -2.28
C LEU A 75 -19.50 10.64 -1.20
N HIS A 76 -18.34 11.28 -1.30
CA HIS A 76 -17.84 12.25 -0.33
C HIS A 76 -17.67 13.65 -0.89
N VAL A 77 -17.52 13.77 -2.22
CA VAL A 77 -17.24 15.04 -2.89
C VAL A 77 -18.28 15.24 -4.00
N SER A 78 -18.92 16.41 -3.98
CA SER A 78 -19.84 16.86 -5.04
C SER A 78 -19.11 17.69 -6.10
N GLY A 79 -19.69 17.76 -7.30
CA GLY A 79 -19.13 18.58 -8.39
C GLY A 79 -17.84 18.04 -8.98
N LEU A 80 -17.61 16.73 -8.87
CA LEU A 80 -16.46 16.08 -9.48
C LEU A 80 -16.52 16.15 -11.01
N PRO A 81 -15.36 16.26 -11.70
CA PRO A 81 -15.27 16.12 -13.14
C PRO A 81 -15.74 14.75 -13.63
N SER A 82 -15.77 14.54 -14.93
CA SER A 82 -16.05 13.21 -15.49
C SER A 82 -15.05 12.17 -14.99
N PHE A 83 -15.45 10.89 -15.02
CA PHE A 83 -14.55 9.79 -14.61
C PHE A 83 -13.23 9.80 -15.39
N GLY A 84 -13.26 10.11 -16.70
CA GLY A 84 -12.07 10.19 -17.54
C GLY A 84 -11.11 11.27 -17.05
N GLU A 85 -11.62 12.47 -16.82
CA GLU A 85 -10.82 13.60 -16.31
C GLU A 85 -10.24 13.32 -14.92
N MET A 86 -11.04 12.74 -14.01
CA MET A 86 -10.56 12.34 -12.68
C MET A 86 -9.44 11.29 -12.77
N ARG A 87 -9.65 10.26 -13.59
CA ARG A 87 -8.67 9.19 -13.79
C ARG A 87 -7.34 9.77 -14.27
N ASP A 88 -7.40 10.60 -15.30
CA ASP A 88 -6.21 11.16 -15.94
C ASP A 88 -5.48 12.12 -14.99
N ALA A 89 -6.21 13.00 -14.28
CA ALA A 89 -5.62 13.89 -13.28
C ALA A 89 -4.96 13.14 -12.11
N VAL A 90 -5.59 12.05 -11.63
CA VAL A 90 -5.01 11.20 -10.57
C VAL A 90 -3.76 10.49 -11.08
N ALA A 91 -3.79 9.93 -12.29
CA ALA A 91 -2.65 9.24 -12.88
C ALA A 91 -1.45 10.20 -13.08
N GLU A 92 -1.69 11.39 -13.62
CA GLU A 92 -0.68 12.43 -13.82
C GLU A 92 -0.01 12.81 -12.49
N ARG A 93 -0.81 13.12 -11.47
CA ARG A 93 -0.30 13.48 -10.13
C ARG A 93 0.51 12.37 -9.47
N GLN A 94 0.10 11.11 -9.66
CA GLN A 94 0.84 9.98 -9.12
C GLN A 94 2.18 9.80 -9.81
N VAL A 95 2.21 9.89 -11.15
CA VAL A 95 3.46 9.77 -11.93
C VAL A 95 4.44 10.89 -11.58
N GLU A 96 3.97 12.14 -11.54
CA GLU A 96 4.79 13.30 -11.17
C GLU A 96 5.36 13.14 -9.75
N GLY A 97 4.49 12.88 -8.77
CA GLY A 97 4.91 12.73 -7.38
C GLY A 97 5.85 11.53 -7.15
N PHE A 98 5.68 10.45 -7.90
CA PHE A 98 6.60 9.31 -7.86
C PHE A 98 7.97 9.67 -8.45
N ARG A 99 8.01 10.33 -9.61
CA ARG A 99 9.26 10.75 -10.27
C ARG A 99 10.06 11.70 -9.38
N GLU A 100 9.43 12.71 -8.81
CA GLU A 100 10.08 13.65 -7.90
C GLU A 100 10.71 12.94 -6.69
N ARG A 101 9.99 12.01 -6.07
CA ARG A 101 10.48 11.25 -4.92
C ARG A 101 11.60 10.28 -5.31
N LEU A 102 11.48 9.63 -6.45
CA LEU A 102 12.49 8.69 -6.94
C LEU A 102 13.83 9.40 -7.20
N VAL A 103 13.82 10.56 -7.83
CA VAL A 103 15.03 11.36 -8.05
C VAL A 103 15.73 11.71 -6.73
N LYS A 104 14.96 12.15 -5.73
CA LYS A 104 15.49 12.44 -4.38
C LYS A 104 16.03 11.19 -3.70
N PHE A 105 15.29 10.07 -3.82
CA PHE A 105 15.68 8.81 -3.22
C PHE A 105 16.98 8.25 -3.80
N ILE A 106 17.17 8.35 -5.11
CA ILE A 106 18.43 7.94 -5.77
C ILE A 106 19.60 8.79 -5.29
N ALA A 107 19.39 10.09 -5.08
CA ALA A 107 20.44 11.01 -4.61
C ALA A 107 20.84 10.79 -3.14
N ASP A 108 19.87 10.47 -2.27
CA ASP A 108 20.08 10.20 -0.83
C ASP A 108 19.12 9.10 -0.34
N PRO A 109 19.46 7.82 -0.56
CA PRO A 109 18.56 6.72 -0.18
C PRO A 109 18.24 6.67 1.31
N LYS A 110 19.22 6.92 2.19
CA LYS A 110 19.03 6.83 3.64
C LYS A 110 18.17 7.95 4.19
N GLY A 111 18.49 9.19 3.89
CA GLY A 111 17.72 10.34 4.36
C GLY A 111 16.32 10.36 3.79
N GLN A 112 16.15 9.96 2.53
CA GLN A 112 14.82 9.89 1.91
C GLN A 112 13.99 8.71 2.44
N ALA A 113 14.57 7.56 2.75
CA ALA A 113 13.85 6.46 3.37
C ALA A 113 13.27 6.87 4.74
N GLU A 114 14.03 7.57 5.56
CA GLU A 114 13.55 8.09 6.84
C GLU A 114 12.45 9.14 6.66
N SER A 115 12.64 10.10 5.75
CA SER A 115 11.64 11.12 5.43
C SER A 115 10.33 10.50 4.95
N LEU A 116 10.38 9.56 4.02
CA LEU A 116 9.21 8.85 3.50
C LEU A 116 8.51 8.03 4.60
N ARG A 117 9.27 7.41 5.50
CA ARG A 117 8.70 6.69 6.64
C ARG A 117 7.92 7.62 7.56
N GLU A 118 8.45 8.79 7.87
CA GLU A 118 7.74 9.78 8.70
C GLU A 118 6.49 10.34 7.98
N GLU A 119 6.56 10.59 6.67
CA GLU A 119 5.38 10.96 5.88
C GLU A 119 4.29 9.88 5.96
N VAL A 120 4.65 8.61 5.81
CA VAL A 120 3.69 7.49 5.91
C VAL A 120 3.12 7.36 7.31
N LYS A 121 3.96 7.50 8.35
CA LYS A 121 3.50 7.49 9.75
C LYS A 121 2.47 8.58 10.03
N ALA A 122 2.67 9.78 9.47
CA ALA A 122 1.78 10.93 9.69
C ALA A 122 0.36 10.69 9.13
N VAL A 123 0.23 9.88 8.06
CA VAL A 123 -1.04 9.59 7.39
C VAL A 123 -1.53 8.16 7.60
N CYS A 124 -0.84 7.37 8.41
CA CYS A 124 -1.20 5.97 8.66
C CYS A 124 -2.49 5.87 9.46
N TRP A 125 -3.57 5.41 8.81
CA TRP A 125 -4.90 5.28 9.42
C TRP A 125 -4.92 4.33 10.62
N ALA A 126 -4.11 3.28 10.61
CA ALA A 126 -4.06 2.29 11.69
C ALA A 126 -3.42 2.83 12.97
N ARG A 127 -2.54 3.83 12.88
CA ARG A 127 -1.74 4.31 14.00
C ARG A 127 -2.60 4.82 15.15
N GLY A 128 -2.30 4.34 16.37
CA GLY A 128 -3.04 4.65 17.61
C GLY A 128 -4.39 3.93 17.69
N ARG A 129 -4.65 2.93 16.86
CA ARG A 129 -5.90 2.17 16.85
C ARG A 129 -5.65 0.71 17.18
N GLN A 130 -6.68 0.07 17.74
CA GLN A 130 -6.71 -1.39 17.87
C GLN A 130 -6.90 -2.00 16.49
N VAL A 131 -6.04 -2.95 16.16
CA VAL A 131 -6.07 -3.66 14.88
C VAL A 131 -5.94 -5.17 15.09
N GLU A 132 -6.44 -5.91 14.13
CA GLU A 132 -6.26 -7.36 14.05
C GLU A 132 -5.46 -7.69 12.79
N ALA A 133 -4.35 -8.39 12.97
CA ALA A 133 -3.49 -8.86 11.88
C ALA A 133 -3.72 -10.36 11.67
N HIS A 134 -4.16 -10.74 10.46
CA HIS A 134 -4.39 -12.12 10.04
C HIS A 134 -3.20 -12.60 9.21
N PHE A 135 -2.45 -13.55 9.72
CA PHE A 135 -1.28 -14.10 9.04
C PHE A 135 -1.65 -15.21 8.06
N THR A 136 -0.72 -15.53 7.18
CA THR A 136 -0.93 -16.54 6.13
C THR A 136 -1.02 -17.97 6.63
N ASP A 137 -0.52 -18.23 7.82
CA ASP A 137 -0.59 -19.50 8.52
C ASP A 137 -1.92 -19.70 9.27
N GLY A 138 -2.82 -18.71 9.22
CA GLY A 138 -4.12 -18.73 9.89
C GLY A 138 -4.10 -18.20 11.31
N THR A 139 -2.94 -17.79 11.84
CA THR A 139 -2.86 -17.14 13.14
C THR A 139 -3.33 -15.68 13.08
N THR A 140 -3.77 -15.16 14.21
CA THR A 140 -4.17 -13.76 14.36
C THR A 140 -3.43 -13.09 15.51
N LEU A 141 -3.16 -11.81 15.37
CA LEU A 141 -2.56 -10.98 16.41
C LEU A 141 -3.38 -9.70 16.56
N THR A 142 -3.87 -9.44 17.76
CA THR A 142 -4.60 -8.21 18.09
C THR A 142 -3.74 -7.32 18.96
N GLY A 143 -3.68 -6.02 18.63
CA GLY A 143 -2.92 -5.05 19.40
C GLY A 143 -3.12 -3.62 18.90
N GLU A 144 -2.52 -2.68 19.58
CA GLU A 144 -2.47 -1.28 19.14
C GLU A 144 -1.38 -1.08 18.09
N ALA A 145 -1.71 -0.48 16.97
CA ALA A 145 -0.73 -0.09 15.95
C ALA A 145 0.03 1.15 16.42
N ILE A 146 1.22 0.96 16.98
CA ILE A 146 2.00 2.04 17.61
C ILE A 146 2.93 2.78 16.65
N GLY A 147 3.25 2.19 15.48
CA GLY A 147 4.16 2.83 14.53
C GLY A 147 4.59 1.93 13.37
N LEU A 148 5.61 2.40 12.68
CA LEU A 148 6.28 1.67 11.61
C LEU A 148 7.75 1.47 11.96
N ASN A 149 8.27 0.29 11.64
CA ASN A 149 9.68 -0.04 11.75
C ASN A 149 10.51 0.61 10.62
N GLU A 150 11.83 0.41 10.62
CA GLU A 150 12.73 0.95 9.58
C GLU A 150 12.40 0.47 8.17
N ASP A 151 11.93 -0.78 8.04
CA ASP A 151 11.47 -1.38 6.77
C ASP A 151 10.00 -1.04 6.43
N ALA A 152 9.42 -0.04 7.11
CA ALA A 152 8.02 0.36 7.01
C ALA A 152 6.99 -0.73 7.38
N SER A 153 7.41 -1.83 8.01
CA SER A 153 6.50 -2.82 8.58
C SER A 153 5.76 -2.25 9.80
N LEU A 154 4.52 -2.68 10.02
CA LEU A 154 3.68 -2.21 11.11
C LEU A 154 4.17 -2.78 12.45
N ILE A 155 4.21 -1.95 13.49
CA ILE A 155 4.50 -2.39 14.86
C ILE A 155 3.19 -2.43 15.64
N LEU A 156 2.84 -3.60 16.16
CA LEU A 156 1.68 -3.83 17.03
C LEU A 156 2.14 -4.06 18.46
N ARG A 157 1.53 -3.35 19.40
CA ARG A 157 1.69 -3.60 20.83
C ARG A 157 0.51 -4.39 21.35
N THR A 158 0.75 -5.59 21.85
CA THR A 158 -0.24 -6.45 22.49
C THR A 158 -0.55 -5.98 23.92
N GLN A 159 -1.62 -6.53 24.52
CA GLN A 159 -2.07 -6.14 25.86
C GLN A 159 -1.05 -6.41 26.97
N ASP A 160 -0.15 -7.38 26.77
CA ASP A 160 0.95 -7.69 27.69
C ASP A 160 2.13 -6.71 27.55
N GLY A 161 2.03 -5.72 26.64
CA GLY A 161 3.06 -4.73 26.39
C GLY A 161 4.15 -5.15 25.41
N THR A 162 4.02 -6.33 24.79
CA THR A 162 5.01 -6.83 23.83
C THR A 162 4.82 -6.19 22.46
N ASP A 163 5.91 -5.75 21.82
CA ASP A 163 5.91 -5.19 20.48
C ASP A 163 6.20 -6.26 19.44
N HIS A 164 5.32 -6.36 18.45
CA HIS A 164 5.42 -7.30 17.34
C HIS A 164 5.53 -6.58 16.01
N THR A 165 6.50 -7.00 15.18
CA THR A 165 6.65 -6.48 13.82
C THR A 165 5.81 -7.30 12.84
N VAL A 166 4.85 -6.66 12.16
CA VAL A 166 3.95 -7.29 11.18
C VAL A 166 4.41 -6.95 9.78
N ARG A 167 4.99 -7.93 9.07
CA ARG A 167 5.51 -7.78 7.69
C ARG A 167 4.54 -8.27 6.63
N THR A 168 3.87 -9.39 6.91
CA THR A 168 3.00 -10.06 5.92
C THR A 168 1.74 -10.56 6.62
N ALA A 169 0.72 -9.72 6.68
CA ALA A 169 -0.59 -10.04 7.23
C ALA A 169 -1.67 -9.17 6.59
N ASP A 170 -2.92 -9.63 6.65
CA ASP A 170 -4.07 -8.77 6.42
C ASP A 170 -4.38 -8.04 7.73
N VAL A 171 -4.39 -6.71 7.71
CA VAL A 171 -4.61 -5.90 8.91
C VAL A 171 -5.92 -5.14 8.79
N GLY A 172 -6.82 -5.35 9.73
CA GLY A 172 -8.08 -4.64 9.89
C GLY A 172 -8.07 -3.75 11.14
N VAL A 173 -8.64 -2.55 11.06
CA VAL A 173 -8.92 -1.72 12.24
C VAL A 173 -10.20 -2.21 12.89
N LEU A 174 -10.18 -2.42 14.21
CA LEU A 174 -11.31 -2.89 15.02
C LEU A 174 -12.26 -1.75 15.42
#